data_f8322b6110aa6688ef0489c5c08d1314
#
_entry.id   f8322b6110aa6688ef0489c5c08d1314
#
_cell.length_a   1.000
_cell.length_b   1.000
_cell.length_c   1.000
_cell.angle_alpha   90.00
_cell.angle_beta   90.00
_cell.angle_gamma   90.00
#
_symmetry.space_group_name_H-M   'P 1'
#
loop_
_entity.id
_entity.type
_entity.pdbx_description
1 polymer ?
#
loop_
_entity_poly.entity_id
_entity_poly.type
_entity_poly.pdbx_seq_one_letter_code
_entity_poly.pdbx_strand_id
1 'polypeptide(L)'
;MKKFIALLMALCMVFALCACGESASDNATTAPAADTAKADDTAADDTASTGNVHIGIVTGSVSQSEDDRRGAEAFQAMYGEDMVKLAIYPDNFTEELETTIQTIVNLSDDPDMKAIIVNXAVPGTTEAFRRIKESRPDILCIAGESHEDLPEIGSAADLVCNNDFVARGYLIIRTAHELGCDTFVHISFPRHMSYETMSRRVAIMQAACEEFGMKFVLETAPDPTSDVGVAGAQAYILEKVPEWVEKYGQKAAYFCTNDAHTEPLLKQ
;
A
#
# COMPACT_ATOMS: atom_id res chain seq x y z
N MET A 1 -10.81 2.13 46.29
CA MET A 1 -11.25 2.42 44.92
C MET A 1 -12.22 3.59 44.83
N LYS A 2 -13.27 3.66 45.62
CA LYS A 2 -14.26 4.76 45.57
C LYS A 2 -13.67 6.16 45.83
N LYS A 3 -12.64 6.29 46.68
CA LYS A 3 -12.03 7.58 47.01
C LYS A 3 -11.07 8.10 45.94
N PHE A 4 -10.51 7.22 45.08
CA PHE A 4 -9.66 7.57 43.97
C PHE A 4 -10.46 8.13 42.76
N ILE A 5 -11.65 7.58 42.58
CA ILE A 5 -12.55 8.02 41.47
C ILE A 5 -13.09 9.41 41.77
N ALA A 6 -13.40 9.72 43.01
CA ALA A 6 -13.87 11.03 43.42
C ALA A 6 -12.78 12.12 43.21
N LEU A 7 -11.52 11.79 43.45
CA LEU A 7 -10.39 12.72 43.26
C LEU A 7 -10.13 12.99 41.78
N LEU A 8 -10.31 11.97 40.94
CA LEU A 8 -10.12 12.12 39.49
C LEU A 8 -11.23 13.00 38.85
N MET A 9 -12.47 12.85 39.34
CA MET A 9 -13.59 13.70 38.85
C MET A 9 -13.44 15.16 39.31
N ALA A 10 -12.89 15.41 40.50
CA ALA A 10 -12.65 16.77 40.97
C ALA A 10 -11.56 17.47 40.17
N LEU A 11 -10.56 16.74 39.70
CA LEU A 11 -9.47 17.31 38.88
C LEU A 11 -9.92 17.70 37.47
N CYS A 12 -10.88 16.98 36.91
CA CYS A 12 -11.43 17.30 35.57
C CYS A 12 -12.31 18.55 35.56
N MET A 13 -12.89 18.95 36.71
CA MET A 13 -13.74 20.15 36.79
C MET A 13 -12.96 21.46 36.90
N VAL A 14 -11.67 21.43 37.26
CA VAL A 14 -10.86 22.63 37.41
C VAL A 14 -10.36 23.14 36.07
N PHE A 15 -10.29 22.31 35.03
CA PHE A 15 -9.84 22.72 33.69
C PHE A 15 -10.95 23.29 32.81
N ALA A 16 -12.22 23.25 33.24
CA ALA A 16 -13.36 23.71 32.43
C ALA A 16 -13.72 25.18 32.62
N LEU A 17 -13.00 25.92 33.48
CA LEU A 17 -13.40 27.30 33.85
C LEU A 17 -12.50 28.43 33.30
N CYS A 18 -11.63 28.13 32.33
CA CYS A 18 -10.74 29.16 31.77
C CYS A 18 -10.99 29.48 30.30
N ALA A 19 -12.23 29.34 29.81
CA ALA A 19 -12.55 29.70 28.44
C ALA A 19 -13.92 30.38 28.32
N CYS A 20 -14.07 31.59 28.86
CA CYS A 20 -15.15 32.52 28.50
C CYS A 20 -14.76 33.93 28.87
N GLY A 21 -14.35 34.69 27.89
CA GLY A 21 -14.22 36.14 28.01
C GLY A 21 -14.89 36.76 26.79
N GLU A 22 -16.09 37.30 27.04
CA GLU A 22 -16.90 38.04 26.06
C GLU A 22 -16.32 39.44 25.77
N SER A 23 -16.48 39.87 24.53
CA SER A 23 -17.05 41.22 24.31
C SER A 23 -17.53 41.38 22.88
N ALA A 24 -18.82 41.65 22.80
CA ALA A 24 -19.49 42.06 21.57
C ALA A 24 -19.29 43.57 21.32
N SER A 25 -19.23 43.96 20.06
CA SER A 25 -19.78 45.26 19.62
C SER A 25 -19.98 45.25 18.10
N ASP A 26 -21.21 45.58 17.73
CA ASP A 26 -21.68 45.82 16.38
C ASP A 26 -20.92 46.94 15.63
N ASN A 27 -20.68 46.83 14.34
CA ASN A 27 -21.34 47.72 13.38
C ASN A 27 -21.01 47.34 11.91
N ALA A 28 -22.02 47.59 11.10
CA ALA A 28 -22.09 47.28 9.70
C ALA A 28 -21.34 48.27 8.80
N THR A 29 -21.13 47.85 7.58
CA THR A 29 -21.25 48.59 6.31
C THR A 29 -19.97 48.91 5.54
N THR A 30 -20.05 48.54 4.28
CA THR A 30 -19.39 48.98 3.05
C THR A 30 -18.04 48.39 2.70
N ALA A 31 -18.10 47.62 1.62
CA ALA A 31 -16.96 47.32 0.78
C ALA A 31 -16.57 48.54 -0.07
N PRO A 32 -15.32 48.71 -0.33
CA PRO A 32 -14.90 49.17 -1.66
C PRO A 32 -13.78 48.34 -2.28
N ALA A 33 -13.85 48.39 -3.55
CA ALA A 33 -13.06 47.99 -4.68
C ALA A 33 -11.61 47.47 -4.48
N ALA A 34 -11.33 46.47 -5.32
CA ALA A 34 -10.05 45.90 -5.59
C ALA A 34 -8.93 46.93 -5.85
N ASP A 35 -7.83 46.74 -5.14
CA ASP A 35 -6.56 47.32 -5.55
C ASP A 35 -5.62 46.17 -5.92
N THR A 36 -5.25 46.17 -7.19
CA THR A 36 -4.31 45.19 -7.76
C THR A 36 -2.91 45.52 -7.28
N ALA A 37 -2.47 44.81 -6.25
CA ALA A 37 -1.05 44.82 -5.89
C ALA A 37 -0.32 43.91 -6.89
N LYS A 38 0.57 44.50 -7.68
CA LYS A 38 1.54 43.76 -8.50
C LYS A 38 2.39 42.90 -7.56
N ALA A 39 2.34 41.60 -7.77
CA ALA A 39 3.32 40.67 -7.21
C ALA A 39 4.67 41.00 -7.87
N ASP A 40 5.62 41.37 -7.08
CA ASP A 40 7.02 41.50 -7.51
C ASP A 40 7.55 40.11 -7.75
N ASP A 41 7.70 39.77 -9.00
CA ASP A 41 8.24 38.46 -9.46
C ASP A 41 9.76 38.50 -9.28
N THR A 42 10.21 38.35 -8.04
CA THR A 42 11.60 37.96 -7.81
C THR A 42 11.72 36.50 -8.10
N ALA A 43 11.96 36.19 -9.35
CA ALA A 43 12.44 34.86 -9.72
C ALA A 43 13.74 34.62 -8.96
N ALA A 44 13.67 33.81 -7.93
CA ALA A 44 14.86 33.21 -7.36
C ALA A 44 15.50 32.40 -8.48
N ASP A 45 16.65 32.81 -8.91
CA ASP A 45 17.51 32.09 -9.83
C ASP A 45 18.02 30.85 -9.06
N ASP A 46 17.15 29.86 -8.96
CA ASP A 46 17.51 28.55 -8.43
C ASP A 46 18.24 27.83 -9.57
N THR A 47 19.48 28.22 -9.79
CA THR A 47 20.42 27.40 -10.56
C THR A 47 20.75 26.18 -9.69
N ALA A 48 19.71 25.34 -9.47
CA ALA A 48 19.94 24.01 -8.98
C ALA A 48 20.90 23.34 -9.96
N SER A 49 22.02 22.90 -9.45
CA SER A 49 22.95 22.05 -10.18
C SER A 49 22.15 20.98 -10.92
N THR A 50 22.17 21.05 -12.25
CA THR A 50 21.60 19.99 -13.11
C THR A 50 22.55 18.79 -13.11
N GLY A 51 22.91 18.33 -11.91
CA GLY A 51 23.57 17.04 -11.78
C GLY A 51 22.59 15.95 -12.23
N ASN A 52 23.12 14.88 -12.76
CA ASN A 52 22.29 13.73 -13.13
C ASN A 52 21.52 13.27 -11.91
N VAL A 53 20.25 12.95 -12.09
CA VAL A 53 19.39 12.42 -11.04
C VAL A 53 18.90 11.05 -11.50
N HIS A 54 19.26 10.01 -10.75
CA HIS A 54 18.77 8.66 -11.01
C HIS A 54 17.81 8.24 -9.89
N ILE A 55 16.77 7.53 -10.31
CA ILE A 55 15.73 6.98 -9.43
C ILE A 55 15.71 5.48 -9.64
N GLY A 56 15.95 4.72 -8.58
CA GLY A 56 15.84 3.28 -8.58
C GLY A 56 14.42 2.84 -8.20
N ILE A 57 13.84 1.93 -8.95
CA ILE A 57 12.55 1.33 -8.62
C ILE A 57 12.72 -0.19 -8.60
N VAL A 58 12.41 -0.80 -7.46
CA VAL A 58 12.47 -2.24 -7.26
C VAL A 58 11.06 -2.77 -7.08
N THR A 59 10.70 -3.77 -7.86
CA THR A 59 9.38 -4.42 -7.79
C THR A 59 9.54 -5.93 -7.80
N GLY A 60 8.46 -6.64 -7.60
CA GLY A 60 8.37 -8.05 -7.94
C GLY A 60 8.35 -8.26 -9.46
N SER A 61 8.34 -9.51 -9.86
CA SER A 61 8.15 -9.91 -11.25
C SER A 61 6.68 -9.71 -11.67
N VAL A 62 6.40 -9.88 -12.95
CA VAL A 62 5.02 -9.90 -13.48
C VAL A 62 4.18 -10.98 -12.78
N SER A 63 4.78 -12.11 -12.43
CA SER A 63 4.09 -13.20 -11.72
C SER A 63 3.73 -12.83 -10.28
N GLN A 64 4.54 -11.97 -9.64
CA GLN A 64 4.29 -11.48 -8.28
C GLN A 64 3.21 -10.40 -8.25
N SER A 65 3.42 -9.34 -9.03
CA SER A 65 2.54 -8.18 -9.06
C SER A 65 2.71 -7.47 -10.40
N GLU A 66 1.84 -7.79 -11.35
CA GLU A 66 1.94 -7.25 -12.71
C GLU A 66 1.75 -5.73 -12.74
N ASP A 67 0.82 -5.21 -11.96
CA ASP A 67 0.50 -3.78 -11.90
C ASP A 67 1.71 -2.96 -11.43
N ASP A 68 2.41 -3.39 -10.37
CA ASP A 68 3.61 -2.72 -9.87
C ASP A 68 4.70 -2.72 -10.93
N ARG A 69 4.97 -3.88 -11.54
CA ARG A 69 6.00 -4.02 -12.56
C ARG A 69 5.69 -3.17 -13.78
N ARG A 70 4.44 -3.22 -14.28
CA ARG A 70 4.02 -2.42 -15.45
C ARG A 70 4.03 -0.93 -15.12
N GLY A 71 3.66 -0.54 -13.91
CA GLY A 71 3.75 0.84 -13.46
C GLY A 71 5.17 1.36 -13.48
N ALA A 72 6.12 0.57 -12.99
CA ALA A 72 7.55 0.92 -13.00
C ALA A 72 8.09 1.04 -14.43
N GLU A 73 7.71 0.10 -15.31
CA GLU A 73 8.10 0.13 -16.74
C GLU A 73 7.52 1.36 -17.44
N ALA A 74 6.26 1.70 -17.17
CA ALA A 74 5.62 2.89 -17.74
C ALA A 74 6.31 4.17 -17.25
N PHE A 75 6.70 4.24 -15.99
CA PHE A 75 7.45 5.37 -15.44
C PHE A 75 8.82 5.49 -16.14
N GLN A 76 9.52 4.37 -16.30
CA GLN A 76 10.81 4.36 -17.01
C GLN A 76 10.63 4.79 -18.47
N ALA A 77 9.58 4.33 -19.16
CA ALA A 77 9.30 4.73 -20.53
C ALA A 77 9.03 6.23 -20.65
N MET A 78 8.43 6.84 -19.62
CA MET A 78 8.11 8.26 -19.59
C MET A 78 9.34 9.15 -19.34
N TYR A 79 10.25 8.74 -18.47
CA TYR A 79 11.38 9.55 -18.00
C TYR A 79 12.75 9.10 -18.55
N GLY A 80 12.80 7.92 -19.15
CA GLY A 80 14.00 7.37 -19.79
C GLY A 80 14.82 6.45 -18.89
N GLU A 81 15.48 5.48 -19.53
CA GLU A 81 16.33 4.49 -18.84
C GLU A 81 17.57 5.13 -18.21
N ASP A 82 17.99 6.30 -18.71
CA ASP A 82 19.10 7.02 -18.10
C ASP A 82 18.75 7.51 -16.70
N MET A 83 17.52 8.01 -16.51
CA MET A 83 17.05 8.50 -15.22
C MET A 83 16.51 7.37 -14.33
N VAL A 84 15.74 6.44 -14.86
CA VAL A 84 15.03 5.44 -14.06
C VAL A 84 15.71 4.07 -14.20
N LYS A 85 16.19 3.54 -13.07
CA LYS A 85 16.85 2.23 -13.00
C LYS A 85 15.90 1.22 -12.36
N LEU A 86 15.56 0.17 -13.10
CA LEU A 86 14.62 -0.86 -12.62
C LEU A 86 15.38 -2.09 -12.12
N ALA A 87 14.89 -2.67 -11.04
CA ALA A 87 15.37 -3.95 -10.54
C ALA A 87 14.17 -4.82 -10.12
N ILE A 88 14.39 -6.11 -10.04
CA ILE A 88 13.37 -7.10 -9.65
C ILE A 88 13.93 -7.93 -8.52
N TYR A 89 13.24 -7.98 -7.37
CA TYR A 89 13.60 -8.90 -6.31
C TYR A 89 13.11 -10.32 -6.66
N PRO A 90 13.72 -11.37 -6.09
CA PRO A 90 13.34 -12.76 -6.40
C PRO A 90 11.88 -13.06 -6.05
N ASP A 91 11.22 -13.93 -6.83
CA ASP A 91 9.86 -14.39 -6.52
C ASP A 91 9.82 -15.11 -5.16
N ASN A 92 10.88 -15.78 -4.80
CA ASN A 92 10.99 -16.52 -3.54
C ASN A 92 11.76 -15.72 -2.48
N PHE A 93 11.40 -14.44 -2.33
CA PHE A 93 12.15 -13.45 -1.53
C PHE A 93 12.34 -13.88 -0.06
N THR A 94 11.41 -14.67 0.50
CA THR A 94 11.57 -15.14 1.89
C THR A 94 12.70 -16.14 2.05
N GLU A 95 12.94 -16.99 1.06
CA GLU A 95 14.04 -17.93 1.04
C GLU A 95 15.33 -17.32 0.48
N GLU A 96 15.19 -16.30 -0.37
CA GLU A 96 16.28 -15.59 -1.02
C GLU A 96 16.46 -14.18 -0.41
N LEU A 97 16.37 -14.10 0.91
CA LEU A 97 16.35 -12.83 1.64
C LEU A 97 17.58 -11.96 1.32
N GLU A 98 18.79 -12.55 1.35
CA GLU A 98 20.02 -11.78 1.09
C GLU A 98 20.07 -11.31 -0.37
N THR A 99 19.57 -12.11 -1.32
CA THR A 99 19.47 -11.69 -2.72
C THR A 99 18.53 -10.49 -2.87
N THR A 100 17.40 -10.51 -2.15
CA THR A 100 16.46 -9.39 -2.11
C THR A 100 17.15 -8.12 -1.59
N ILE A 101 17.84 -8.24 -0.45
CA ILE A 101 18.58 -7.13 0.16
C ILE A 101 19.61 -6.56 -0.84
N GLN A 102 20.43 -7.44 -1.43
CA GLN A 102 21.49 -7.00 -2.36
C GLN A 102 20.91 -6.36 -3.63
N THR A 103 19.79 -6.85 -4.13
CA THR A 103 19.10 -6.25 -5.29
C THR A 103 18.76 -4.78 -5.03
N ILE A 104 18.31 -4.47 -3.82
CA ILE A 104 17.97 -3.10 -3.43
C ILE A 104 19.27 -2.28 -3.20
N VAL A 105 20.19 -2.83 -2.42
CA VAL A 105 21.43 -2.13 -2.03
C VAL A 105 22.29 -1.77 -3.26
N ASN A 106 22.39 -2.68 -4.25
CA ASN A 106 23.24 -2.46 -5.44
C ASN A 106 22.84 -1.19 -6.22
N LEU A 107 21.59 -0.74 -6.13
CA LEU A 107 21.18 0.52 -6.77
C LEU A 107 21.92 1.73 -6.16
N SER A 108 22.32 1.64 -4.90
CA SER A 108 23.02 2.74 -4.23
C SER A 108 24.49 2.89 -4.67
N ASP A 109 25.03 1.92 -5.42
CA ASP A 109 26.37 2.02 -6.00
C ASP A 109 26.45 3.08 -7.11
N ASP A 110 25.31 3.44 -7.68
CA ASP A 110 25.22 4.50 -8.69
C ASP A 110 25.45 5.87 -8.01
N PRO A 111 26.50 6.61 -8.38
CA PRO A 111 26.80 7.90 -7.72
C PRO A 111 25.70 8.96 -7.93
N ASP A 112 24.93 8.84 -8.99
CA ASP A 112 23.85 9.79 -9.31
C ASP A 112 22.49 9.37 -8.72
N MET A 113 22.41 8.24 -8.01
CA MET A 113 21.19 7.77 -7.36
C MET A 113 20.74 8.75 -6.27
N LYS A 114 19.48 9.21 -6.33
CA LYS A 114 18.89 10.15 -5.38
C LYS A 114 17.68 9.57 -4.65
N ALA A 115 17.04 8.57 -5.21
CA ALA A 115 15.90 7.92 -4.55
C ALA A 115 15.86 6.45 -4.94
N ILE A 116 15.52 5.60 -3.98
CA ILE A 116 15.25 4.17 -4.22
C ILE A 116 13.86 3.88 -3.66
N ILE A 117 12.99 3.40 -4.54
CA ILE A 117 11.59 3.06 -4.23
C ILE A 117 11.49 1.54 -4.30
N VAL A 118 11.02 0.89 -3.24
CA VAL A 118 10.72 -0.55 -3.23
C VAL A 118 9.20 -0.68 -3.07
N ASN A 119 8.55 -1.19 -4.12
CA ASN A 119 7.11 -1.42 -4.05
C ASN A 119 6.83 -2.92 -3.92
N UNK A 120 5.87 -3.21 -2.75
CA UNK A 120 5.91 -4.12 -2.30
C UNK A 120 7.00 -4.32 -1.76
N ALA A 121 7.14 -3.51 -0.74
CA ALA A 121 8.31 -3.57 0.13
C ALA A 121 8.26 -4.86 0.96
N VAL A 122 8.82 -5.88 0.39
CA VAL A 122 8.84 -7.26 0.93
C VAL A 122 9.91 -7.41 2.02
N PRO A 123 9.88 -8.52 2.82
CA PRO A 123 10.92 -8.79 3.81
C PRO A 123 12.33 -8.64 3.25
N GLY A 124 13.18 -7.92 4.00
CA GLY A 124 14.53 -7.53 3.60
C GLY A 124 14.66 -6.07 3.22
N THR A 125 13.54 -5.38 2.93
CA THR A 125 13.56 -3.96 2.54
C THR A 125 14.10 -3.09 3.67
N THR A 126 13.67 -3.29 4.90
CA THR A 126 14.15 -2.54 6.08
C THR A 126 15.67 -2.65 6.22
N GLU A 127 16.18 -3.86 6.13
CA GLU A 127 17.64 -4.10 6.25
C GLU A 127 18.41 -3.47 5.09
N ALA A 128 17.86 -3.57 3.86
CA ALA A 128 18.47 -2.93 2.69
C ALA A 128 18.56 -1.41 2.89
N PHE A 129 17.50 -0.78 3.36
CA PHE A 129 17.50 0.67 3.61
C PHE A 129 18.50 1.06 4.70
N ARG A 130 18.62 0.26 5.76
CA ARG A 130 19.64 0.49 6.80
C ARG A 130 21.05 0.49 6.21
N ARG A 131 21.38 -0.54 5.39
CA ARG A 131 22.70 -0.64 4.73
C ARG A 131 22.95 0.54 3.78
N ILE A 132 21.95 0.95 3.02
CA ILE A 132 22.05 2.13 2.14
C ILE A 132 22.36 3.37 2.99
N LYS A 133 21.59 3.60 4.06
CA LYS A 133 21.77 4.80 4.91
C LYS A 133 23.12 4.86 5.61
N GLU A 134 23.78 3.72 5.85
CA GLU A 134 25.14 3.69 6.42
C GLU A 134 26.19 4.30 5.49
N SER A 135 26.05 4.09 4.17
CA SER A 135 27.04 4.53 3.18
C SER A 135 26.53 5.72 2.34
N ARG A 136 25.25 5.80 2.10
CA ARG A 136 24.62 6.80 1.23
C ARG A 136 23.39 7.41 1.93
N PRO A 137 23.60 8.15 3.03
CA PRO A 137 22.47 8.80 3.75
C PRO A 137 21.74 9.86 2.92
N ASP A 138 22.34 10.28 1.81
CA ASP A 138 21.76 11.24 0.86
C ASP A 138 20.65 10.66 -0.01
N ILE A 139 20.56 9.32 -0.14
CA ILE A 139 19.54 8.67 -0.98
C ILE A 139 18.21 8.59 -0.21
N LEU A 140 17.12 9.05 -0.84
CA LEU A 140 15.78 8.89 -0.28
C LEU A 140 15.34 7.42 -0.44
N CYS A 141 15.00 6.79 0.67
CA CYS A 141 14.52 5.41 0.71
C CYS A 141 13.00 5.41 0.92
N ILE A 142 12.26 4.89 -0.06
CA ILE A 142 10.80 4.96 -0.08
C ILE A 142 10.24 3.54 -0.16
N ALA A 143 9.39 3.19 0.81
CA ALA A 143 8.70 1.89 0.84
C ALA A 143 7.24 2.06 0.43
N GLY A 144 6.81 1.32 -0.57
CA GLY A 144 5.42 1.24 -0.99
C GLY A 144 4.80 -0.10 -0.61
N GLU A 145 3.58 -0.08 -0.12
CA GLU A 145 2.80 -1.27 0.24
C GLU A 145 3.60 -2.32 1.03
N SER A 146 4.16 -1.89 2.17
CA SER A 146 5.06 -2.73 2.96
C SER A 146 4.36 -3.96 3.54
N HIS A 147 5.03 -5.10 3.41
CA HIS A 147 4.68 -6.35 4.08
C HIS A 147 5.54 -6.59 5.33
N GLU A 148 6.43 -5.65 5.66
CA GLU A 148 7.18 -5.66 6.91
C GLU A 148 6.42 -4.85 7.99
N ASP A 149 6.82 -5.01 9.24
CA ASP A 149 6.23 -4.28 10.38
C ASP A 149 6.39 -2.77 10.16
N LEU A 150 5.28 -2.03 10.22
CA LEU A 150 5.27 -0.59 9.89
C LEU A 150 6.19 0.25 10.78
N PRO A 151 6.24 0.06 12.11
CA PRO A 151 7.26 0.72 12.93
C PRO A 151 8.68 0.41 12.50
N GLU A 152 8.98 -0.84 12.10
CA GLU A 152 10.32 -1.24 11.68
C GLU A 152 10.73 -0.58 10.37
N ILE A 153 9.92 -0.75 9.33
CA ILE A 153 10.23 -0.14 8.02
C ILE A 153 10.28 1.39 8.12
N GLY A 154 9.40 1.98 8.94
CA GLY A 154 9.36 3.42 9.19
C GLY A 154 10.59 3.95 9.92
N SER A 155 11.36 3.09 10.59
CA SER A 155 12.63 3.49 11.22
C SER A 155 13.78 3.57 10.22
N ALA A 156 13.63 2.97 9.04
CA ALA A 156 14.68 2.88 8.02
C ALA A 156 14.35 3.67 6.74
N ALA A 157 13.07 3.82 6.42
CA ALA A 157 12.61 4.56 5.25
C ALA A 157 12.45 6.05 5.55
N ASP A 158 12.68 6.89 4.54
CA ASP A 158 12.35 8.32 4.63
C ASP A 158 10.84 8.55 4.42
N LEU A 159 10.19 7.63 3.70
CA LEU A 159 8.75 7.69 3.43
C LEU A 159 8.20 6.27 3.31
N VAL A 160 7.06 6.03 3.95
CA VAL A 160 6.31 4.79 3.80
C VAL A 160 4.93 5.14 3.23
N CYS A 161 4.62 4.59 2.07
CA CYS A 161 3.36 4.80 1.37
C CYS A 161 2.54 3.51 1.42
N ASN A 162 1.65 3.40 2.39
CA ASN A 162 0.83 2.21 2.56
C ASN A 162 -0.66 2.55 2.47
N ASN A 163 -1.40 1.72 1.75
CA ASN A 163 -2.84 1.69 1.95
C ASN A 163 -3.12 0.93 3.26
N ASP A 164 -4.31 1.04 3.78
CA ASP A 164 -4.69 0.26 4.97
C ASP A 164 -5.09 -1.16 4.53
N PHE A 165 -4.08 -1.94 4.20
CA PHE A 165 -4.20 -3.25 3.59
C PHE A 165 -5.07 -4.21 4.43
N VAL A 166 -4.93 -4.13 5.75
CA VAL A 166 -5.63 -5.03 6.67
C VAL A 166 -7.09 -4.57 6.87
N ALA A 167 -7.29 -3.29 7.24
CA ALA A 167 -8.63 -2.77 7.53
C ALA A 167 -9.52 -2.70 6.28
N ARG A 168 -8.95 -2.55 5.08
CA ARG A 168 -9.75 -2.57 3.85
C ARG A 168 -10.48 -3.90 3.65
N GLY A 169 -10.07 -4.97 4.33
CA GLY A 169 -10.82 -6.24 4.33
C GLY A 169 -12.26 -6.07 4.79
N TYR A 170 -12.49 -5.25 5.82
CA TYR A 170 -13.84 -4.91 6.27
C TYR A 170 -14.62 -4.14 5.19
N LEU A 171 -13.97 -3.15 4.57
CA LEU A 171 -14.60 -2.31 3.55
C LEU A 171 -15.01 -3.12 2.31
N ILE A 172 -14.20 -4.09 1.91
CA ILE A 172 -14.49 -4.98 0.78
C ILE A 172 -15.78 -5.79 1.07
N ILE A 173 -15.87 -6.38 2.25
CA ILE A 173 -17.04 -7.19 2.64
C ILE A 173 -18.29 -6.28 2.77
N ARG A 174 -18.14 -5.11 3.41
CA ARG A 174 -19.24 -4.15 3.52
C ARG A 174 -19.76 -3.75 2.14
N THR A 175 -18.86 -3.46 1.20
CA THR A 175 -19.24 -3.10 -0.17
C THR A 175 -20.00 -4.25 -0.85
N ALA A 176 -19.49 -5.49 -0.72
CA ALA A 176 -20.17 -6.66 -1.28
C ALA A 176 -21.59 -6.80 -0.69
N HIS A 177 -21.72 -6.63 0.62
CA HIS A 177 -23.04 -6.66 1.31
C HIS A 177 -23.97 -5.56 0.80
N GLU A 178 -23.48 -4.31 0.68
CA GLU A 178 -24.26 -3.18 0.19
C GLU A 178 -24.71 -3.37 -1.27
N LEU A 179 -23.95 -4.13 -2.05
CA LEU A 179 -24.32 -4.51 -3.42
C LEU A 179 -25.30 -5.70 -3.47
N GLY A 180 -25.68 -6.26 -2.32
CA GLY A 180 -26.67 -7.31 -2.21
C GLY A 180 -26.10 -8.73 -2.29
N CYS A 181 -24.80 -8.89 -2.14
CA CYS A 181 -24.16 -10.22 -2.11
C CYS A 181 -24.44 -10.90 -0.77
N ASP A 182 -24.62 -12.22 -0.81
CA ASP A 182 -24.82 -13.05 0.39
C ASP A 182 -23.66 -14.05 0.61
N THR A 183 -22.77 -14.15 -0.37
CA THR A 183 -21.60 -15.04 -0.32
C THR A 183 -20.37 -14.27 -0.78
N PHE A 184 -19.25 -14.48 -0.08
CA PHE A 184 -17.96 -13.90 -0.47
C PHE A 184 -16.96 -15.01 -0.70
N VAL A 185 -16.40 -15.08 -1.91
CA VAL A 185 -15.45 -16.11 -2.33
C VAL A 185 -14.07 -15.47 -2.43
N HIS A 186 -13.20 -15.85 -1.50
CA HIS A 186 -11.81 -15.38 -1.44
C HIS A 186 -10.92 -16.41 -2.14
N ILE A 187 -10.26 -15.99 -3.22
CA ILE A 187 -9.43 -16.85 -4.07
C ILE A 187 -7.96 -16.51 -3.82
N SER A 188 -7.19 -17.48 -3.38
CA SER A 188 -5.78 -17.27 -3.03
C SER A 188 -4.97 -18.56 -3.17
N PHE A 189 -3.77 -18.58 -2.62
CA PHE A 189 -2.85 -19.72 -2.64
C PHE A 189 -1.96 -19.70 -1.40
N PRO A 190 -1.33 -20.86 -1.06
CA PRO A 190 -0.63 -20.97 0.25
C PRO A 190 0.45 -19.92 0.50
N ARG A 191 1.23 -19.55 -0.50
CA ARG A 191 2.29 -18.53 -0.31
C ARG A 191 1.69 -17.19 0.13
N HIS A 192 0.65 -16.69 -0.55
CA HIS A 192 -0.04 -15.46 -0.13
C HIS A 192 -0.65 -15.59 1.27
N MET A 193 -1.24 -16.75 1.57
CA MET A 193 -1.87 -16.96 2.87
C MET A 193 -0.85 -17.10 4.01
N SER A 194 0.44 -17.29 3.69
CA SER A 194 1.51 -17.32 4.70
C SER A 194 1.94 -15.91 5.14
N TYR A 195 1.59 -14.86 4.39
CA TYR A 195 1.93 -13.48 4.76
C TYR A 195 1.02 -13.02 5.89
N GLU A 196 1.61 -12.45 6.93
CA GLU A 196 0.90 -12.00 8.13
C GLU A 196 -0.19 -10.98 7.79
N THR A 197 0.11 -10.02 6.90
CA THR A 197 -0.86 -9.00 6.48
C THR A 197 -2.04 -9.61 5.72
N MET A 198 -1.78 -10.62 4.88
CA MET A 198 -2.83 -11.35 4.14
C MET A 198 -3.74 -12.13 5.09
N SER A 199 -3.15 -12.90 6.02
CA SER A 199 -3.93 -13.70 6.96
C SER A 199 -4.74 -12.83 7.91
N ARG A 200 -4.21 -11.69 8.34
CA ARG A 200 -4.97 -10.71 9.15
C ARG A 200 -6.14 -10.13 8.38
N ARG A 201 -5.94 -9.76 7.12
CA ARG A 201 -7.04 -9.26 6.28
C ARG A 201 -8.14 -10.30 6.11
N VAL A 202 -7.77 -11.56 5.89
CA VAL A 202 -8.74 -12.67 5.80
C VAL A 202 -9.55 -12.82 7.10
N ALA A 203 -8.88 -12.74 8.25
CA ALA A 203 -9.57 -12.82 9.54
C ALA A 203 -10.61 -11.70 9.70
N ILE A 204 -10.27 -10.48 9.27
CA ILE A 204 -11.21 -9.34 9.28
C ILE A 204 -12.36 -9.58 8.30
N MET A 205 -12.07 -10.11 7.10
CA MET A 205 -13.11 -10.44 6.12
C MET A 205 -14.10 -11.47 6.66
N GLN A 206 -13.58 -12.51 7.33
CA GLN A 206 -14.42 -13.54 7.95
C GLN A 206 -15.33 -12.95 9.03
N ALA A 207 -14.76 -12.14 9.93
CA ALA A 207 -15.53 -11.49 10.99
C ALA A 207 -16.58 -10.53 10.41
N ALA A 208 -16.25 -9.79 9.36
CA ALA A 208 -17.19 -8.90 8.68
C ALA A 208 -18.31 -9.69 8.00
N CYS A 209 -18.01 -10.83 7.38
CA CYS A 209 -19.04 -11.69 6.81
C CYS A 209 -20.01 -12.19 7.88
N GLU A 210 -19.50 -12.58 9.06
CA GLU A 210 -20.36 -12.96 10.19
C GLU A 210 -21.25 -11.79 10.62
N GLU A 211 -20.68 -10.58 10.74
CA GLU A 211 -21.42 -9.38 11.12
C GLU A 211 -22.57 -9.10 10.15
N PHE A 212 -22.33 -9.22 8.85
CA PHE A 212 -23.32 -8.93 7.80
C PHE A 212 -24.19 -10.14 7.42
N GLY A 213 -23.99 -11.29 8.06
CA GLY A 213 -24.77 -12.52 7.76
C GLY A 213 -24.44 -13.10 6.39
N MET A 214 -23.23 -12.89 5.89
CA MET A 214 -22.75 -13.41 4.60
C MET A 214 -21.96 -14.71 4.81
N LYS A 215 -22.01 -15.59 3.82
CA LYS A 215 -21.15 -16.79 3.79
C LYS A 215 -19.74 -16.41 3.31
N PHE A 216 -18.70 -16.84 4.05
CA PHE A 216 -17.31 -16.68 3.63
C PHE A 216 -16.78 -18.01 3.09
N VAL A 217 -16.14 -17.98 1.93
CA VAL A 217 -15.57 -19.16 1.26
C VAL A 217 -14.11 -18.90 0.90
N LEU A 218 -13.24 -19.84 1.19
CA LEU A 218 -11.85 -19.86 0.69
C LEU A 218 -11.73 -20.84 -0.47
N GLU A 219 -11.29 -20.35 -1.61
CA GLU A 219 -10.94 -21.18 -2.76
C GLU A 219 -9.43 -21.06 -3.01
N THR A 220 -8.81 -22.19 -3.32
CA THR A 220 -7.37 -22.25 -3.60
C THR A 220 -7.16 -22.30 -5.11
N ALA A 221 -6.30 -21.43 -5.62
CA ALA A 221 -5.88 -21.40 -7.02
C ALA A 221 -4.37 -21.65 -7.10
N PRO A 222 -3.83 -22.00 -8.28
CA PRO A 222 -2.38 -22.17 -8.43
C PRO A 222 -1.62 -20.87 -8.23
N ASP A 223 -0.44 -20.94 -7.61
CA ASP A 223 0.46 -19.81 -7.46
C ASP A 223 1.06 -19.44 -8.83
N PRO A 224 0.92 -18.19 -9.30
CA PRO A 224 1.49 -17.77 -10.59
C PRO A 224 3.02 -17.81 -10.64
N THR A 225 3.71 -17.89 -9.50
CA THR A 225 5.18 -18.03 -9.46
C THR A 225 5.63 -19.49 -9.46
N SER A 226 4.68 -20.44 -9.41
CA SER A 226 4.97 -21.88 -9.45
C SER A 226 5.26 -22.35 -10.88
N ASP A 227 5.52 -23.64 -11.03
CA ASP A 227 5.83 -24.27 -12.33
C ASP A 227 4.74 -24.05 -13.39
N VAL A 228 3.48 -23.87 -12.97
CA VAL A 228 2.39 -23.63 -13.93
C VAL A 228 2.42 -22.22 -14.52
N GLY A 229 3.07 -21.32 -13.82
CA GLY A 229 3.21 -19.92 -14.25
C GLY A 229 1.90 -19.14 -14.30
N VAL A 230 1.99 -17.92 -14.79
CA VAL A 230 0.82 -17.03 -14.99
C VAL A 230 -0.21 -17.71 -15.90
N ALA A 231 0.22 -18.30 -17.01
CA ALA A 231 -0.68 -18.91 -17.98
C ALA A 231 -1.50 -20.06 -17.37
N GLY A 232 -0.86 -20.92 -16.56
CA GLY A 232 -1.56 -22.01 -15.89
C GLY A 232 -2.52 -21.51 -14.81
N ALA A 233 -2.13 -20.47 -14.08
CA ALA A 233 -3.00 -19.83 -13.08
C ALA A 233 -4.24 -19.24 -13.74
N GLN A 234 -4.07 -18.54 -14.86
CA GLN A 234 -5.17 -17.94 -15.64
C GLN A 234 -6.12 -19.04 -16.20
N ALA A 235 -5.56 -20.09 -16.77
CA ALA A 235 -6.35 -21.22 -17.32
C ALA A 235 -7.21 -21.85 -16.22
N TYR A 236 -6.65 -22.02 -15.03
CA TYR A 236 -7.37 -22.58 -13.87
C TYR A 236 -8.60 -21.71 -13.52
N ILE A 237 -8.43 -20.40 -13.45
CA ILE A 237 -9.53 -19.50 -13.12
C ILE A 237 -10.63 -19.57 -14.19
N LEU A 238 -10.24 -19.53 -15.48
CA LEU A 238 -11.22 -19.65 -16.58
C LEU A 238 -12.03 -20.93 -16.49
N GLU A 239 -11.40 -22.03 -16.10
CA GLU A 239 -12.07 -23.32 -15.92
C GLU A 239 -13.01 -23.30 -14.71
N LYS A 240 -12.56 -22.69 -13.58
CA LYS A 240 -13.27 -22.77 -12.30
C LYS A 240 -14.43 -21.79 -12.12
N VAL A 241 -14.38 -20.64 -12.77
CA VAL A 241 -15.42 -19.61 -12.57
C VAL A 241 -16.83 -20.14 -12.87
N PRO A 242 -17.10 -20.85 -13.99
CA PRO A 242 -18.45 -21.39 -14.20
C PRO A 242 -18.90 -22.36 -13.09
N GLU A 243 -17.99 -23.21 -12.60
CA GLU A 243 -18.28 -24.14 -11.49
C GLU A 243 -18.62 -23.37 -10.21
N TRP A 244 -17.86 -22.31 -9.91
CA TRP A 244 -18.08 -21.48 -8.73
C TRP A 244 -19.40 -20.71 -8.82
N VAL A 245 -19.75 -20.16 -9.98
CA VAL A 245 -21.02 -19.45 -10.18
C VAL A 245 -22.21 -20.42 -9.96
N GLU A 246 -22.11 -21.64 -10.48
CA GLU A 246 -23.12 -22.67 -10.24
C GLU A 246 -23.21 -23.04 -8.75
N LYS A 247 -22.05 -23.17 -8.07
CA LYS A 247 -21.97 -23.62 -6.67
C LYS A 247 -22.40 -22.54 -5.68
N TYR A 248 -22.01 -21.29 -5.91
CA TYR A 248 -22.20 -20.20 -4.93
C TYR A 248 -23.35 -19.26 -5.30
N GLY A 249 -23.84 -19.32 -6.52
CA GLY A 249 -25.00 -18.54 -6.97
C GLY A 249 -24.64 -17.14 -7.47
N GLN A 250 -25.66 -16.45 -7.94
CA GLN A 250 -25.50 -15.14 -8.60
C GLN A 250 -25.27 -13.98 -7.63
N LYS A 251 -25.41 -14.24 -6.32
CA LYS A 251 -25.16 -13.22 -5.29
C LYS A 251 -23.80 -13.40 -4.62
N ALA A 252 -22.88 -14.05 -5.29
CA ALA A 252 -21.52 -14.24 -4.79
C ALA A 252 -20.62 -13.10 -5.27
N ALA A 253 -19.86 -12.52 -4.36
CA ALA A 253 -18.76 -11.62 -4.66
C ALA A 253 -17.47 -12.43 -4.71
N TYR A 254 -16.58 -12.12 -5.63
CA TYR A 254 -15.31 -12.82 -5.83
C TYR A 254 -14.15 -11.86 -5.62
N PHE A 255 -13.13 -12.34 -4.93
CA PHE A 255 -11.91 -11.55 -4.66
C PHE A 255 -10.68 -12.41 -4.85
N CYS A 256 -9.78 -11.98 -5.72
CA CYS A 256 -8.49 -12.63 -5.95
C CYS A 256 -7.37 -11.86 -5.26
N THR A 257 -6.36 -12.58 -4.75
CA THR A 257 -5.21 -11.94 -4.10
C THR A 257 -4.04 -11.70 -5.06
N ASN A 258 -4.20 -12.04 -6.35
CA ASN A 258 -3.16 -11.82 -7.36
C ASN A 258 -3.80 -11.44 -8.69
N ASP A 259 -3.14 -10.56 -9.42
CA ASP A 259 -3.62 -9.99 -10.69
C ASP A 259 -3.81 -11.06 -11.76
N ALA A 260 -2.94 -12.08 -11.78
CA ALA A 260 -3.06 -13.19 -12.73
C ALA A 260 -4.39 -13.93 -12.62
N HIS A 261 -5.02 -13.91 -11.45
CA HIS A 261 -6.33 -14.50 -11.22
C HIS A 261 -7.47 -13.52 -11.52
N THR A 262 -7.25 -12.24 -11.29
CA THR A 262 -8.30 -11.21 -11.40
C THR A 262 -8.73 -11.02 -12.85
N GLU A 263 -7.78 -10.91 -13.78
CA GLU A 263 -8.08 -10.69 -15.20
C GLU A 263 -8.98 -11.77 -15.79
N PRO A 264 -8.62 -13.08 -15.69
CA PRO A 264 -9.49 -14.13 -16.22
C PRO A 264 -10.84 -14.23 -15.51
N LEU A 265 -10.89 -13.91 -14.20
CA LEU A 265 -12.16 -13.85 -13.46
C LEU A 265 -13.11 -12.83 -14.07
N LEU A 266 -12.59 -11.64 -14.43
CA LEU A 266 -13.41 -10.57 -15.01
C LEU A 266 -13.83 -10.86 -16.46
N LYS A 267 -13.15 -11.75 -17.15
CA LYS A 267 -13.45 -12.12 -18.55
C LYS A 267 -14.56 -13.17 -18.67
N GLN A 268 -14.85 -13.92 -17.61
CA GLN A 268 -15.90 -14.95 -17.58
C GLN A 268 -17.25 -14.37 -17.18
#